data_2950a7a20e764384254b1e213e6a8f13
#
_entry.id   2950a7a20e764384254b1e213e6a8f13
#
_cell.length_a   1.000
_cell.length_b   1.000
_cell.length_c   1.000
_cell.angle_alpha   90.00
_cell.angle_beta   90.00
_cell.angle_gamma   90.00
#
_symmetry.space_group_name_H-M   'P 1'
#
loop_
_entity.id
_entity.type
_entity.pdbx_description
1 polymer ?
#
loop_
_entity_poly.entity_id
_entity_poly.type
_entity_poly.pdbx_seq_one_letter_code
_entity_poly.pdbx_strand_id
1 'polypeptide(L)' 'MNRAERNEIFDSMEKLEEELAVLKRRADSGHLNDFELKLRIKNLESRLRDLNRVLEESSCREF' A
#
# COMPACT_ATOMS: atom_id res chain seq x y z
N MET A 1 -17.00 -8.95 -6.54
CA MET A 1 -15.69 -9.50 -6.12
C MET A 1 -15.88 -10.71 -5.24
N ASN A 2 -15.23 -11.81 -5.56
CA ASN A 2 -15.35 -13.02 -4.75
C ASN A 2 -14.36 -12.99 -3.56
N ARG A 3 -14.51 -13.98 -2.68
CA ARG A 3 -13.70 -14.05 -1.46
C ARG A 3 -12.21 -14.20 -1.73
N ALA A 4 -11.84 -14.97 -2.75
CA ALA A 4 -10.45 -15.18 -3.12
C ALA A 4 -9.78 -13.89 -3.60
N GLU A 5 -10.47 -13.13 -4.43
CA GLU A 5 -9.97 -11.85 -4.92
C GLU A 5 -9.79 -10.85 -3.78
N ARG A 6 -10.74 -10.83 -2.87
CA ARG A 6 -10.68 -9.96 -1.69
C ARG A 6 -9.47 -10.29 -0.82
N ASN A 7 -9.24 -11.57 -0.59
CA ASN A 7 -8.09 -12.02 0.20
C ASN A 7 -6.76 -11.67 -0.47
N GLU A 8 -6.70 -11.77 -1.79
CA GLU A 8 -5.52 -11.36 -2.56
C GLU A 8 -5.22 -9.87 -2.40
N ILE A 9 -6.25 -9.06 -2.41
CA ILE A 9 -6.09 -7.61 -2.21
C ILE A 9 -5.58 -7.31 -0.81
N PHE A 10 -6.15 -7.94 0.22
CA PHE A 10 -5.68 -7.76 1.60
C PHE A 10 -4.25 -8.20 1.76
N ASP A 11 -3.88 -9.31 1.14
CA ASP A 11 -2.51 -9.83 1.17
C ASP A 11 -1.53 -8.85 0.54
N SER A 12 -1.90 -8.30 -0.61
CA SER A 12 -1.09 -7.29 -1.30
C SER A 12 -0.93 -6.03 -0.47
N MET A 13 -2.02 -5.58 0.18
CA MET A 13 -1.99 -4.42 1.04
C MET A 13 -1.05 -4.62 2.22
N GLU A 14 -1.10 -5.79 2.83
CA GLU A 14 -0.24 -6.13 3.96
C GLU A 14 1.23 -6.09 3.57
N LYS A 15 1.58 -6.65 2.43
CA LYS A 15 2.94 -6.62 1.90
C LYS A 15 3.42 -5.21 1.62
N LEU A 16 2.55 -4.39 1.05
CA LEU A 16 2.87 -2.99 0.77
C LEU A 16 3.09 -2.20 2.07
N GLU A 17 2.26 -2.45 3.07
CA GLU A 17 2.40 -1.80 4.37
C GLU A 17 3.70 -2.19 5.06
N GLU A 18 4.10 -3.44 4.97
CA GLU A 18 5.38 -3.91 5.51
C GLU A 18 6.56 -3.22 4.84
N GLU A 19 6.55 -3.17 3.51
CA GLU A 19 7.59 -2.47 2.75
C GLU A 19 7.64 -0.99 3.11
N LEU A 20 6.48 -0.38 3.20
CA LEU A 20 6.36 1.03 3.56
C LEU A 20 6.95 1.30 4.93
N ALA A 21 6.67 0.44 5.90
CA ALA A 21 7.21 0.57 7.26
C ALA A 21 8.73 0.49 7.27
N VAL A 22 9.30 -0.45 6.51
CA VAL A 22 10.76 -0.60 6.38
C VAL A 22 11.37 0.65 5.75
N LEU A 23 10.78 1.16 4.68
CA LEU A 23 11.28 2.35 4.01
C LEU A 23 11.20 3.60 4.88
N LYS A 24 10.12 3.75 5.63
CA LYS A 24 9.97 4.86 6.56
C LYS A 24 11.01 4.80 7.68
N ARG A 25 11.31 3.62 8.16
CA ARG A 25 12.37 3.43 9.16
C ARG A 25 13.72 3.88 8.63
N ARG A 26 14.04 3.52 7.40
CA ARG A 26 15.29 3.93 6.75
C ARG A 26 15.37 5.44 6.60
N ALA A 27 14.26 6.06 6.25
CA ALA A 27 14.18 7.51 6.13
C ALA A 27 14.45 8.19 7.47
N ASP A 28 13.90 7.64 8.54
CA ASP A 28 14.11 8.18 9.90
C ASP A 28 15.52 7.98 10.41
N SER A 29 16.24 6.97 9.91
CA SER A 29 17.61 6.68 10.37
C SER A 29 18.68 7.55 9.74
N GLY A 30 18.32 8.57 8.99
CA GLY A 30 19.30 9.53 8.47
C GLY A 30 19.61 9.45 7.00
N HIS A 31 18.88 8.64 6.24
CA HIS A 31 19.00 8.58 4.78
C HIS A 31 18.04 9.55 4.11
N LEU A 32 17.96 10.74 4.67
CA LEU A 32 16.97 11.75 4.28
C LEU A 32 17.20 12.36 2.91
N ASN A 33 18.37 12.20 2.35
CA ASN A 33 18.72 12.79 1.06
C ASN A 33 18.47 11.86 -0.12
N ASP A 34 17.87 10.72 0.14
CA ASP A 34 17.61 9.76 -0.91
C ASP A 34 16.26 10.07 -1.59
N PHE A 35 16.35 10.71 -2.73
CA PHE A 35 15.19 11.04 -3.55
C PHE A 35 14.45 9.78 -3.99
N GLU A 36 15.19 8.72 -4.32
CA GLU A 36 14.61 7.45 -4.72
C GLU A 36 13.78 6.82 -3.61
N LEU A 37 14.24 6.92 -2.38
CA LEU A 37 13.54 6.41 -1.22
C LEU A 37 12.20 7.11 -1.04
N LYS A 38 12.19 8.42 -1.13
CA LYS A 38 10.98 9.23 -1.04
C LYS A 38 9.99 8.89 -2.14
N LEU A 39 10.50 8.72 -3.35
CA LEU A 39 9.68 8.38 -4.50
C LEU A 39 9.04 7.00 -4.32
N ARG A 40 9.80 6.06 -3.81
CA ARG A 40 9.33 4.70 -3.55
C ARG A 40 8.22 4.68 -2.50
N ILE A 41 8.41 5.43 -1.42
CA ILE A 41 7.40 5.58 -0.37
C ILE A 41 6.10 6.13 -0.96
N LYS A 42 6.21 7.16 -1.77
CA LYS A 42 5.07 7.78 -2.42
C LYS A 42 4.33 6.81 -3.33
N ASN A 43 5.08 6.02 -4.09
CA ASN A 43 4.50 5.02 -4.99
C ASN A 43 3.75 3.93 -4.21
N LEU A 44 4.31 3.46 -3.12
CA LEU A 44 3.69 2.46 -2.27
C LEU A 44 2.40 2.99 -1.62
N GLU A 45 2.44 4.22 -1.14
CA GLU A 45 1.26 4.85 -0.56
C GLU A 45 0.14 5.01 -1.58
N SER A 46 0.49 5.40 -2.81
CA SER A 46 -0.46 5.52 -3.90
C SER A 46 -1.12 4.18 -4.23
N ARG A 47 -0.32 3.14 -4.26
CA ARG A 47 -0.79 1.79 -4.55
C ARG A 47 -1.74 1.27 -3.46
N LEU A 48 -1.40 1.52 -2.21
CA LEU A 48 -2.27 1.18 -1.09
C LEU A 48 -3.62 1.89 -1.18
N ARG A 49 -3.59 3.15 -1.54
CA ARG A 49 -4.80 3.96 -1.71
C ARG A 49 -5.67 3.39 -2.82
N ASP A 50 -5.07 2.98 -3.94
CA ASP A 50 -5.80 2.40 -5.06
C ASP A 50 -6.47 1.07 -4.67
N LEU A 51 -5.76 0.22 -3.96
CA LEU A 51 -6.31 -1.06 -3.48
C LEU A 51 -7.45 -0.84 -2.51
N ASN A 52 -7.30 0.11 -1.61
CA ASN A 52 -8.35 0.50 -0.66
C ASN A 52 -9.61 0.97 -1.38
N ARG A 53 -9.42 1.75 -2.43
CA ARG A 53 -10.50 2.25 -3.24
C ARG A 53 -11.27 1.12 -3.94
N VAL A 54 -10.54 0.15 -4.47
CA VAL A 54 -11.15 -1.03 -5.10
C VAL A 54 -12.03 -1.79 -4.11
N LEU A 55 -11.55 -1.97 -2.88
CA LEU A 55 -12.32 -2.63 -1.83
C LEU A 55 -13.59 -1.85 -1.48
N GLU A 56 -13.48 -0.54 -1.35
CA GLU A 56 -14.63 0.32 -1.04
C GLU A 56 -15.68 0.28 -2.13
N GLU A 57 -15.27 0.38 -3.39
CA GLU A 57 -16.17 0.31 -4.53
C GLU A 57 -16.87 -1.04 -4.61
N SER A 58 -16.16 -2.10 -4.33
CA SER A 58 -16.70 -3.45 -4.32
C SER A 58 -17.74 -3.62 -3.22
N SER A 59 -17.48 -3.08 -2.03
CA SER A 59 -18.43 -3.12 -0.92
C SER A 59 -19.72 -2.36 -1.24
N CYS A 60 -19.61 -1.23 -1.91
CA CYS A 60 -20.76 -0.43 -2.30
C CYS A 60 -21.63 -1.13 -3.34
N ARG A 61 -21.05 -1.98 -4.15
CA ARG A 61 -21.80 -2.69 -5.20
C ARG A 61 -22.57 -3.92 -4.70
N GLU A 62 -22.23 -4.41 -3.53
CA GLU A 62 -22.88 -5.59 -2.97
C GLU A 62 -24.23 -5.31 -2.30
N PHE A 63 -24.65 -4.06 -2.29
CA PHE A 63 -25.97 -3.69 -1.83
C PHE A 63 -26.99 -3.72 -3.00
#